data_85a28906c0245bdf0ee41d73f21bc6d1
#
_entry.id   85a28906c0245bdf0ee41d73f21bc6d1
#
_cell.length_a   1.000
_cell.length_b   1.000
_cell.length_c   1.000
_cell.angle_alpha   90.00
_cell.angle_beta   90.00
_cell.angle_gamma   90.00
#
_symmetry.space_group_name_H-M   'P 1'
#
loop_
_entity.id
_entity.type
_entity.pdbx_description
1 polymer ?
#
loop_
_entity_poly.entity_id
_entity_poly.type
_entity_poly.pdbx_seq_one_letter_code
_entity_poly.pdbx_strand_id
1 'polypeptide(L)'
;MAQTLQFEKSYQNVLIPAEPGTSEYLQLIPVGQLLCGEFRKPRNYAFHKKFFKLLTLGYHYWTPSGGLIEPAERNLISGFIDFLSSDFDQRAALQNAAEMYLSSVGISRSRDMALLKHFESFREWATIQAGFYDEYQMPDGSRRRVAKSISFASMDDSQFNGVYKSVLNVLWNYILRRKFHSSAEAENAASQLLSFAG
;
A
#
# COMPACT_ATOMS: atom_id res chain seq x y z
N MET A 1 -29.19 10.06 15.56
CA MET A 1 -28.00 9.93 14.67
C MET A 1 -27.00 10.99 15.11
N ALA A 2 -25.70 10.66 15.19
CA ALA A 2 -24.67 11.66 15.46
C ALA A 2 -24.51 12.57 14.25
N GLN A 3 -24.56 13.87 14.43
CA GLN A 3 -24.34 14.87 13.38
C GLN A 3 -22.89 15.34 13.42
N THR A 4 -22.24 15.44 12.26
CA THR A 4 -20.88 15.99 12.18
C THR A 4 -21.00 17.51 12.02
N LEU A 5 -20.36 18.26 12.90
CA LEU A 5 -20.30 19.71 12.88
C LEU A 5 -18.87 20.15 12.61
N GLN A 6 -18.70 21.16 11.76
CA GLN A 6 -17.38 21.68 11.39
C GLN A 6 -17.16 23.07 11.98
N PHE A 7 -16.00 23.26 12.63
CA PHE A 7 -15.60 24.50 13.27
C PHE A 7 -14.20 24.92 12.83
N GLU A 8 -14.01 26.21 12.71
CA GLU A 8 -12.72 26.84 12.52
C GLU A 8 -12.29 27.56 13.81
N LYS A 9 -11.00 27.43 14.17
CA LYS A 9 -10.45 28.16 15.31
C LYS A 9 -10.03 29.56 14.89
N SER A 10 -10.67 30.58 15.47
CA SER A 10 -10.31 31.99 15.26
C SER A 10 -9.04 32.39 16.02
N TYR A 11 -8.49 33.58 15.69
CA TYR A 11 -7.34 34.17 16.41
C TYR A 11 -7.64 34.49 17.89
N GLN A 12 -8.91 34.59 18.27
CA GLN A 12 -9.35 34.82 19.65
C GLN A 12 -9.52 33.52 20.45
N ASN A 13 -9.03 32.38 19.94
CA ASN A 13 -9.22 31.04 20.54
C ASN A 13 -10.71 30.62 20.66
N VAL A 14 -11.58 31.17 19.84
CA VAL A 14 -13.00 30.80 19.77
C VAL A 14 -13.20 29.87 18.57
N LEU A 15 -14.07 28.88 18.71
CA LEU A 15 -14.52 28.04 17.61
C LEU A 15 -15.70 28.71 16.90
N ILE A 16 -15.58 28.98 15.62
CA ILE A 16 -16.63 29.51 14.75
C ILE A 16 -17.12 28.44 13.77
N PRO A 17 -18.41 28.40 13.45
CA PRO A 17 -18.95 27.49 12.45
C PRO A 17 -18.23 27.67 11.12
N ALA A 18 -17.75 26.57 10.52
CA ALA A 18 -17.05 26.61 9.23
C ALA A 18 -18.02 26.44 8.04
N GLU A 19 -19.25 26.02 8.29
CA GLU A 19 -20.27 25.78 7.26
C GLU A 19 -21.67 26.19 7.73
N PRO A 20 -22.60 26.53 6.80
CA PRO A 20 -23.96 26.97 7.13
C PRO A 20 -24.72 25.99 8.01
N GLY A 21 -24.66 24.67 7.74
CA GLY A 21 -25.38 23.67 8.52
C GLY A 21 -24.95 23.60 9.99
N THR A 22 -23.67 23.88 10.28
CA THR A 22 -23.17 24.00 11.66
C THR A 22 -23.74 25.23 12.33
N SER A 23 -23.84 26.37 11.62
CA SER A 23 -24.46 27.61 12.12
C SER A 23 -25.93 27.40 12.43
N GLU A 24 -26.69 26.81 11.52
CA GLU A 24 -28.12 26.54 11.70
C GLU A 24 -28.36 25.65 12.92
N TYR A 25 -27.56 24.58 13.08
CA TYR A 25 -27.65 23.70 14.23
C TYR A 25 -27.42 24.47 15.56
N LEU A 26 -26.40 25.35 15.61
CA LEU A 26 -26.10 26.10 16.81
C LEU A 26 -27.23 27.11 17.17
N GLN A 27 -27.93 27.65 16.18
CA GLN A 27 -29.08 28.57 16.41
C GLN A 27 -30.26 27.88 17.09
N LEU A 28 -30.37 26.55 16.97
CA LEU A 28 -31.41 25.77 17.62
C LEU A 28 -31.12 25.51 19.11
N ILE A 29 -29.89 25.80 19.56
CA ILE A 29 -29.46 25.53 20.92
C ILE A 29 -29.64 26.80 21.77
N PRO A 30 -30.30 26.72 22.92
CA PRO A 30 -30.47 27.84 23.83
C PRO A 30 -29.13 28.43 24.30
N VAL A 31 -29.07 29.77 24.45
CA VAL A 31 -27.90 30.44 25.01
C VAL A 31 -27.63 29.93 26.42
N GLY A 32 -26.38 29.64 26.72
CA GLY A 32 -25.95 29.10 28.04
C GLY A 32 -26.03 27.59 28.16
N GLN A 33 -26.51 26.86 27.15
CA GLN A 33 -26.51 25.41 27.16
C GLN A 33 -25.10 24.86 26.93
N LEU A 34 -24.66 23.94 27.77
CA LEU A 34 -23.39 23.23 27.61
C LEU A 34 -23.48 22.18 26.51
N LEU A 35 -22.56 22.22 25.56
CA LEU A 35 -22.36 21.20 24.54
C LEU A 35 -21.08 20.41 24.82
N CYS A 36 -21.17 19.11 24.76
CA CYS A 36 -20.01 18.22 24.80
C CYS A 36 -19.78 17.61 23.43
N GLY A 37 -18.57 17.76 22.90
CA GLY A 37 -18.20 17.19 21.60
C GLY A 37 -16.74 16.75 21.57
N GLU A 38 -16.44 15.77 20.72
CA GLU A 38 -15.07 15.34 20.42
C GLU A 38 -14.61 16.08 19.18
N PHE A 39 -13.54 16.88 19.30
CA PHE A 39 -12.97 17.62 18.17
C PHE A 39 -11.80 16.87 17.59
N ARG A 40 -11.83 16.67 16.26
CA ARG A 40 -10.74 16.06 15.52
C ARG A 40 -10.27 17.01 14.43
N LYS A 41 -8.96 17.24 14.36
CA LYS A 41 -8.38 18.01 13.25
C LYS A 41 -8.41 17.14 11.99
N PRO A 42 -9.09 17.58 10.90
CA PRO A 42 -9.07 16.84 9.65
C PRO A 42 -7.64 16.78 9.10
N ARG A 43 -7.27 15.61 8.60
CA ARG A 43 -5.99 15.40 7.94
C ARG A 43 -5.95 16.18 6.62
N ASN A 44 -4.74 16.60 6.23
CA ASN A 44 -4.54 17.20 4.92
C ASN A 44 -4.92 16.21 3.80
N TYR A 45 -6.00 16.54 3.08
CA TYR A 45 -6.54 15.68 2.01
C TYR A 45 -5.54 15.48 0.86
N ALA A 46 -4.76 16.50 0.51
CA ALA A 46 -3.73 16.40 -0.52
C ALA A 46 -2.64 15.38 -0.11
N PHE A 47 -2.26 15.37 1.17
CA PHE A 47 -1.31 14.41 1.70
C PHE A 47 -1.85 12.98 1.69
N HIS A 48 -3.13 12.80 1.99
CA HIS A 48 -3.80 11.50 1.87
C HIS A 48 -3.80 11.00 0.41
N LYS A 49 -4.14 11.85 -0.54
CA LYS A 49 -4.06 11.54 -1.97
C LYS A 49 -2.63 11.14 -2.38
N LYS A 50 -1.61 11.87 -1.91
CA LYS A 50 -0.20 11.56 -2.18
C LYS A 50 0.17 10.15 -1.72
N PHE A 51 -0.29 9.74 -0.54
CA PHE A 51 -0.06 8.39 -0.03
C PHE A 51 -0.65 7.31 -0.94
N PHE A 52 -1.89 7.47 -1.38
CA PHE A 52 -2.50 6.49 -2.30
C PHE A 52 -1.82 6.47 -3.67
N LYS A 53 -1.32 7.61 -4.18
CA LYS A 53 -0.53 7.63 -5.42
C LYS A 53 0.81 6.92 -5.27
N LEU A 54 1.45 7.04 -4.11
CA LEU A 54 2.65 6.27 -3.79
C LEU A 54 2.37 4.76 -3.76
N LEU A 55 1.27 4.34 -3.14
CA LEU A 55 0.83 2.94 -3.15
C LEU A 55 0.51 2.45 -4.57
N THR A 56 -0.17 3.27 -5.38
CA THR A 56 -0.47 2.96 -6.78
C THR A 56 0.80 2.79 -7.60
N LEU A 57 1.79 3.66 -7.40
CA LEU A 57 3.11 3.53 -8.03
C LEU A 57 3.78 2.21 -7.66
N GLY A 58 3.84 1.92 -6.35
CA GLY A 58 4.39 0.65 -5.87
C GLY A 58 3.65 -0.56 -6.42
N TYR A 59 2.33 -0.53 -6.43
CA TYR A 59 1.48 -1.59 -6.98
C TYR A 59 1.70 -1.80 -8.47
N HIS A 60 1.88 -0.73 -9.24
CA HIS A 60 2.17 -0.81 -10.67
C HIS A 60 3.48 -1.57 -10.94
N TYR A 61 4.54 -1.22 -10.22
CA TYR A 61 5.86 -1.84 -10.37
C TYR A 61 6.03 -3.16 -9.61
N TRP A 62 5.09 -3.48 -8.70
CA TRP A 62 5.12 -4.73 -7.99
C TRP A 62 4.77 -5.90 -8.91
N THR A 63 5.62 -6.90 -8.90
CA THR A 63 5.32 -8.21 -9.47
C THR A 63 5.17 -9.17 -8.30
N PRO A 64 4.04 -9.88 -8.16
CA PRO A 64 3.89 -10.88 -7.11
C PRO A 64 5.09 -11.82 -7.09
N SER A 65 5.68 -12.03 -5.90
CA SER A 65 6.73 -13.02 -5.70
C SER A 65 6.09 -14.42 -5.80
N GLY A 66 6.56 -15.20 -6.60
CA GLY A 66 6.07 -16.40 -7.22
C GLY A 66 6.39 -16.25 -8.69
N GLY A 67 7.35 -15.35 -8.93
CA GLY A 67 7.78 -14.80 -10.19
C GLY A 67 7.64 -15.77 -11.34
N LEU A 68 7.62 -15.33 -12.54
CA LEU A 68 7.36 -16.16 -13.71
C LEU A 68 7.99 -17.55 -13.58
N ILE A 69 9.22 -17.63 -13.02
CA ILE A 69 9.93 -18.87 -12.66
C ILE A 69 10.82 -18.57 -11.44
N GLU A 70 10.70 -19.37 -10.39
CA GLU A 70 11.54 -19.23 -9.20
C GLU A 70 12.95 -19.81 -9.42
N PRO A 71 13.98 -19.25 -8.76
CA PRO A 71 15.34 -19.81 -8.82
C PRO A 71 15.38 -21.30 -8.41
N ALA A 72 14.55 -21.72 -7.46
CA ALA A 72 14.45 -23.10 -7.03
C ALA A 72 13.92 -24.03 -8.15
N GLU A 73 12.95 -23.57 -8.94
CA GLU A 73 12.42 -24.30 -10.10
C GLU A 73 13.48 -24.42 -11.20
N ARG A 74 14.23 -23.34 -11.48
CA ARG A 74 15.36 -23.39 -12.42
C ARG A 74 16.42 -24.39 -11.97
N ASN A 75 16.80 -24.36 -10.71
CA ASN A 75 17.80 -25.26 -10.15
C ASN A 75 17.33 -26.73 -10.21
N LEU A 76 16.05 -26.99 -9.93
CA LEU A 76 15.46 -28.31 -10.03
C LEU A 76 15.53 -28.86 -11.47
N ILE A 77 15.13 -28.06 -12.45
CA ILE A 77 15.16 -28.43 -13.87
C ILE A 77 16.60 -28.58 -14.34
N SER A 78 17.51 -27.71 -13.95
CA SER A 78 18.93 -27.84 -14.28
C SER A 78 19.54 -29.15 -13.71
N GLY A 79 19.24 -29.46 -12.45
CA GLY A 79 19.66 -30.73 -11.84
C GLY A 79 19.09 -31.95 -12.53
N PHE A 80 17.84 -31.90 -13.00
CA PHE A 80 17.21 -32.97 -13.77
C PHE A 80 17.86 -33.16 -15.14
N ILE A 81 18.23 -32.04 -15.82
CA ILE A 81 18.98 -32.09 -17.08
C ILE A 81 20.35 -32.74 -16.86
N ASP A 82 21.06 -32.35 -15.80
CA ASP A 82 22.36 -32.92 -15.46
C ASP A 82 22.27 -34.43 -15.19
N PHE A 83 21.18 -34.86 -14.55
CA PHE A 83 20.91 -36.31 -14.33
C PHE A 83 20.63 -37.08 -15.63
N LEU A 84 19.93 -36.47 -16.59
CA LEU A 84 19.57 -37.10 -17.85
C LEU A 84 20.68 -37.07 -18.91
N SER A 85 21.56 -36.07 -18.88
CA SER A 85 22.54 -35.85 -19.94
C SER A 85 23.77 -36.72 -19.75
N SER A 86 24.06 -37.52 -20.76
CA SER A 86 25.24 -38.39 -20.80
C SER A 86 26.44 -37.70 -21.48
N ASP A 87 26.19 -36.74 -22.35
CA ASP A 87 27.19 -36.00 -23.09
C ASP A 87 26.84 -34.51 -23.19
N PHE A 88 27.80 -33.70 -23.72
CA PHE A 88 27.69 -32.26 -23.78
C PHE A 88 26.63 -31.78 -24.79
N ASP A 89 26.51 -32.42 -25.96
CA ASP A 89 25.56 -32.00 -27.00
C ASP A 89 24.13 -32.30 -26.58
N GLN A 90 23.89 -33.44 -25.94
CA GLN A 90 22.59 -33.79 -25.35
C GLN A 90 22.20 -32.80 -24.25
N ARG A 91 23.15 -32.41 -23.40
CA ARG A 91 22.93 -31.42 -22.35
C ARG A 91 22.51 -30.06 -22.92
N ALA A 92 23.19 -29.57 -23.94
CA ALA A 92 22.88 -28.31 -24.57
C ALA A 92 21.47 -28.30 -25.21
N ALA A 93 21.08 -29.37 -25.87
CA ALA A 93 19.75 -29.56 -26.44
C ALA A 93 18.65 -29.56 -25.35
N LEU A 94 18.88 -30.28 -24.24
CA LEU A 94 17.96 -30.34 -23.12
C LEU A 94 17.84 -28.99 -22.40
N GLN A 95 18.94 -28.24 -22.24
CA GLN A 95 18.92 -26.90 -21.67
C GLN A 95 18.10 -25.91 -22.53
N ASN A 96 18.28 -25.95 -23.85
CA ASN A 96 17.48 -25.10 -24.76
C ASN A 96 15.97 -25.46 -24.68
N ALA A 97 15.64 -26.75 -24.67
CA ALA A 97 14.24 -27.17 -24.52
C ALA A 97 13.64 -26.73 -23.17
N ALA A 98 14.42 -26.84 -22.10
CA ALA A 98 13.99 -26.38 -20.76
C ALA A 98 13.77 -24.86 -20.70
N GLU A 99 14.64 -24.04 -21.28
CA GLU A 99 14.44 -22.59 -21.33
C GLU A 99 13.19 -22.20 -22.15
N MET A 100 12.92 -22.88 -23.26
CA MET A 100 11.67 -22.69 -24.01
C MET A 100 10.44 -23.06 -23.18
N TYR A 101 10.49 -24.18 -22.46
CA TYR A 101 9.42 -24.61 -21.57
C TYR A 101 9.21 -23.61 -20.41
N LEU A 102 10.28 -23.24 -19.71
CA LEU A 102 10.23 -22.27 -18.63
C LEU A 102 9.68 -20.92 -19.11
N SER A 103 10.06 -20.50 -20.31
CA SER A 103 9.54 -19.27 -20.93
C SER A 103 8.02 -19.36 -21.16
N SER A 104 7.53 -20.49 -21.68
CA SER A 104 6.09 -20.70 -21.89
C SER A 104 5.30 -20.74 -20.59
N VAL A 105 5.82 -21.43 -19.57
CA VAL A 105 5.24 -21.44 -18.21
C VAL A 105 5.23 -20.04 -17.61
N GLY A 106 6.31 -19.29 -17.79
CA GLY A 106 6.40 -17.90 -17.36
C GLY A 106 5.33 -17.02 -17.99
N ILE A 107 5.09 -17.13 -19.29
CA ILE A 107 4.04 -16.38 -19.99
C ILE A 107 2.65 -16.76 -19.46
N SER A 108 2.37 -18.03 -19.28
CA SER A 108 1.10 -18.50 -18.70
C SER A 108 0.88 -17.93 -17.30
N ARG A 109 1.85 -18.09 -16.40
CA ARG A 109 1.79 -17.55 -15.03
C ARG A 109 1.67 -16.04 -15.00
N SER A 110 2.27 -15.31 -15.95
CA SER A 110 2.13 -13.86 -16.06
C SER A 110 0.69 -13.42 -16.29
N ARG A 111 -0.07 -14.15 -17.09
CA ARG A 111 -1.49 -13.89 -17.33
C ARG A 111 -2.32 -14.13 -16.07
N ASP A 112 -2.08 -15.24 -15.38
CA ASP A 112 -2.79 -15.59 -14.15
C ASP A 112 -2.46 -14.61 -13.02
N MET A 113 -1.19 -14.14 -12.92
CA MET A 113 -0.77 -13.18 -11.91
C MET A 113 -1.38 -11.79 -12.08
N ALA A 114 -1.67 -11.37 -13.31
CA ALA A 114 -2.38 -10.11 -13.53
C ALA A 114 -3.81 -10.17 -12.94
N LEU A 115 -4.44 -11.33 -12.93
CA LEU A 115 -5.74 -11.58 -12.31
C LEU A 115 -5.66 -11.66 -10.77
N LEU A 116 -4.51 -12.04 -10.22
CA LEU A 116 -4.30 -12.20 -8.76
C LEU A 116 -3.86 -10.91 -8.07
N LYS A 117 -3.50 -9.86 -8.81
CA LYS A 117 -3.18 -8.56 -8.23
C LYS A 117 -4.42 -7.93 -7.61
N HIS A 118 -4.40 -7.73 -6.30
CA HIS A 118 -5.45 -7.03 -5.58
C HIS A 118 -4.87 -5.86 -4.80
N PHE A 119 -5.32 -4.64 -5.11
CA PHE A 119 -4.75 -3.41 -4.55
C PHE A 119 -4.91 -3.32 -3.02
N GLU A 120 -6.05 -3.71 -2.48
CA GLU A 120 -6.28 -3.68 -1.03
C GLU A 120 -5.33 -4.62 -0.28
N SER A 121 -5.14 -5.85 -0.79
CA SER A 121 -4.18 -6.79 -0.20
C SER A 121 -2.75 -6.26 -0.25
N PHE A 122 -2.38 -5.56 -1.33
CA PHE A 122 -1.09 -4.89 -1.46
C PHE A 122 -0.94 -3.74 -0.45
N ARG A 123 -1.97 -2.91 -0.29
CA ARG A 123 -2.01 -1.82 0.68
C ARG A 123 -1.84 -2.36 2.10
N GLU A 124 -2.60 -3.40 2.46
CA GLU A 124 -2.50 -4.05 3.76
C GLU A 124 -1.12 -4.62 4.01
N TRP A 125 -0.56 -5.33 3.03
CA TRP A 125 0.80 -5.85 3.09
C TRP A 125 1.82 -4.73 3.33
N ALA A 126 1.78 -3.65 2.56
CA ALA A 126 2.70 -2.53 2.72
C ALA A 126 2.58 -1.87 4.11
N THR A 127 1.37 -1.76 4.62
CA THR A 127 1.09 -1.19 5.95
C THR A 127 1.61 -2.09 7.07
N ILE A 128 1.42 -3.41 6.96
CA ILE A 128 1.94 -4.40 7.92
C ILE A 128 3.47 -4.42 7.91
N GLN A 129 4.08 -4.45 6.72
CA GLN A 129 5.54 -4.43 6.59
C GLN A 129 6.17 -3.13 7.12
N ALA A 130 5.43 -2.03 7.06
CA ALA A 130 5.83 -0.75 7.65
C ALA A 130 5.70 -0.70 9.18
N GLY A 131 5.21 -1.77 9.82
CA GLY A 131 5.07 -1.87 11.28
C GLY A 131 3.73 -1.37 11.83
N PHE A 132 2.77 -1.00 10.97
CA PHE A 132 1.46 -0.49 11.38
C PHE A 132 0.40 -1.59 11.33
N TYR A 133 0.38 -2.43 12.34
CA TYR A 133 -0.56 -3.55 12.47
C TYR A 133 -0.98 -3.79 13.92
N ASP A 134 -2.08 -4.47 14.09
CA ASP A 134 -2.50 -5.09 15.34
C ASP A 134 -2.30 -6.60 15.22
N GLU A 135 -1.83 -7.23 16.31
CA GLU A 135 -1.57 -8.68 16.33
C GLU A 135 -2.62 -9.36 17.21
N TYR A 136 -3.28 -10.36 16.66
CA TYR A 136 -4.31 -11.16 17.33
C TYR A 136 -3.89 -12.61 17.44
N GLN A 137 -4.15 -13.20 18.60
CA GLN A 137 -4.03 -14.65 18.77
C GLN A 137 -5.33 -15.31 18.31
N MET A 138 -5.20 -16.27 17.40
CA MET A 138 -6.32 -17.03 16.88
C MET A 138 -6.64 -18.22 17.77
N PRO A 139 -7.88 -18.79 17.72
CA PRO A 139 -8.27 -19.96 18.52
C PRO A 139 -7.41 -21.21 18.28
N ASP A 140 -6.79 -21.33 17.11
CA ASP A 140 -5.85 -22.43 16.76
C ASP A 140 -4.43 -22.20 17.29
N GLY A 141 -4.20 -21.11 18.07
CA GLY A 141 -2.90 -20.73 18.59
C GLY A 141 -2.01 -19.94 17.62
N SER A 142 -2.39 -19.80 16.36
CA SER A 142 -1.66 -18.98 15.39
C SER A 142 -1.79 -17.48 15.70
N ARG A 143 -0.86 -16.66 15.16
CA ARG A 143 -0.91 -15.20 15.27
C ARG A 143 -1.26 -14.60 13.92
N ARG A 144 -2.22 -13.70 13.93
CA ARG A 144 -2.63 -12.95 12.73
C ARG A 144 -2.34 -11.48 12.91
N ARG A 145 -1.68 -10.87 11.92
CA ARG A 145 -1.46 -9.43 11.83
C ARG A 145 -2.50 -8.82 10.91
N VAL A 146 -3.11 -7.74 11.37
CA VAL A 146 -4.11 -6.98 10.63
C VAL A 146 -3.61 -5.55 10.51
N ALA A 147 -3.61 -5.00 9.30
CA ALA A 147 -3.18 -3.62 9.06
C ALA A 147 -4.04 -2.64 9.85
N LYS A 148 -3.39 -1.68 10.52
CA LYS A 148 -4.10 -0.59 11.19
C LYS A 148 -4.88 0.25 10.20
N SER A 149 -6.05 0.72 10.64
CA SER A 149 -6.85 1.64 9.82
C SER A 149 -6.09 2.95 9.59
N ILE A 150 -5.96 3.32 8.33
CA ILE A 150 -5.37 4.59 7.89
C ILE A 150 -6.44 5.61 7.53
N SER A 151 -7.67 5.44 8.03
CA SER A 151 -8.79 6.34 7.77
C SER A 151 -8.52 7.74 8.34
N PHE A 152 -9.20 8.76 7.79
CA PHE A 152 -9.11 10.14 8.28
C PHE A 152 -9.48 10.28 9.76
N ALA A 153 -10.35 9.42 10.25
CA ALA A 153 -10.84 9.45 11.63
C ALA A 153 -9.86 8.85 12.65
N SER A 154 -8.88 8.07 12.20
CA SER A 154 -8.04 7.26 13.10
C SER A 154 -6.65 7.83 13.38
N MET A 155 -6.16 8.78 12.57
CA MET A 155 -4.80 9.32 12.69
C MET A 155 -4.76 10.81 12.38
N ASP A 156 -3.95 11.57 13.11
CA ASP A 156 -3.59 12.95 12.79
C ASP A 156 -2.50 13.02 11.70
N ASP A 157 -2.18 14.25 11.25
CA ASP A 157 -1.15 14.47 10.22
C ASP A 157 0.25 13.99 10.60
N SER A 158 0.62 14.09 11.89
CA SER A 158 1.92 13.68 12.37
C SER A 158 2.08 12.16 12.38
N GLN A 159 1.07 11.47 12.90
CA GLN A 159 0.99 10.02 12.90
C GLN A 159 0.98 9.46 11.47
N PHE A 160 0.19 10.09 10.60
CA PHE A 160 0.11 9.69 9.20
C PHE A 160 1.41 9.95 8.42
N ASN A 161 2.17 11.01 8.75
CA ASN A 161 3.49 11.22 8.18
C ASN A 161 4.48 10.09 8.55
N GLY A 162 4.38 9.57 9.77
CA GLY A 162 5.10 8.37 10.19
C GLY A 162 4.75 7.15 9.31
N VAL A 163 3.46 6.89 9.10
CA VAL A 163 2.98 5.81 8.21
C VAL A 163 3.51 6.01 6.79
N TYR A 164 3.36 7.23 6.24
CA TYR A 164 3.82 7.57 4.90
C TYR A 164 5.30 7.26 4.68
N LYS A 165 6.17 7.75 5.58
CA LYS A 165 7.63 7.54 5.49
C LYS A 165 7.99 6.06 5.60
N SER A 166 7.37 5.34 6.53
CA SER A 166 7.64 3.91 6.72
C SER A 166 7.18 3.08 5.52
N VAL A 167 6.00 3.38 4.96
CA VAL A 167 5.50 2.72 3.74
C VAL A 167 6.37 3.05 2.53
N LEU A 168 6.80 4.32 2.37
CA LEU A 168 7.74 4.70 1.32
C LEU A 168 9.04 3.87 1.41
N ASN A 169 9.58 3.70 2.63
CA ASN A 169 10.78 2.89 2.85
C ASN A 169 10.57 1.41 2.51
N VAL A 170 9.41 0.84 2.86
CA VAL A 170 9.04 -0.53 2.46
C VAL A 170 8.96 -0.65 0.95
N LEU A 171 8.20 0.22 0.29
CA LEU A 171 8.05 0.18 -1.17
C LEU A 171 9.38 0.39 -1.88
N TRP A 172 10.24 1.27 -1.36
CA TRP A 172 11.59 1.47 -1.86
C TRP A 172 12.42 0.18 -1.78
N ASN A 173 12.52 -0.40 -0.61
CA ASN A 173 13.39 -1.55 -0.38
C ASN A 173 12.95 -2.80 -1.15
N TYR A 174 11.66 -3.05 -1.27
CA TYR A 174 11.15 -4.26 -1.89
C TYR A 174 10.86 -4.14 -3.38
N ILE A 175 10.53 -2.93 -3.88
CA ILE A 175 9.97 -2.77 -5.22
C ILE A 175 10.68 -1.68 -6.02
N LEU A 176 10.69 -0.42 -5.54
CA LEU A 176 10.98 0.74 -6.35
C LEU A 176 12.47 0.94 -6.66
N ARG A 177 13.38 0.50 -5.78
CA ARG A 177 14.84 0.62 -5.97
C ARG A 177 15.37 -0.02 -7.27
N ARG A 178 14.60 -0.92 -7.86
CA ARG A 178 14.95 -1.56 -9.15
C ARG A 178 14.57 -0.72 -10.36
N LYS A 179 13.80 0.36 -10.16
CA LYS A 179 13.19 1.18 -11.22
C LYS A 179 13.55 2.65 -11.12
N PHE A 180 13.91 3.13 -9.94
CA PHE A 180 14.27 4.52 -9.65
C PHE A 180 15.66 4.59 -9.03
N HIS A 181 16.39 5.69 -9.27
CA HIS A 181 17.74 5.89 -8.74
C HIS A 181 17.75 6.31 -7.25
N SER A 182 16.65 6.91 -6.78
CA SER A 182 16.50 7.31 -5.39
C SER A 182 15.05 7.26 -4.91
N SER A 183 14.86 7.16 -3.59
CA SER A 183 13.52 7.24 -2.99
C SER A 183 12.86 8.61 -3.23
N ALA A 184 13.64 9.67 -3.32
CA ALA A 184 13.16 11.01 -3.65
C ALA A 184 12.61 11.09 -5.08
N GLU A 185 13.26 10.43 -6.03
CA GLU A 185 12.77 10.33 -7.42
C GLU A 185 11.44 9.57 -7.48
N ALA A 186 11.34 8.44 -6.78
CA ALA A 186 10.09 7.67 -6.68
C ALA A 186 8.96 8.48 -6.02
N GLU A 187 9.28 9.26 -4.98
CA GLU A 187 8.33 10.15 -4.31
C GLU A 187 7.87 11.30 -5.23
N ASN A 188 8.77 11.87 -6.01
CA ASN A 188 8.45 12.89 -7.02
C ASN A 188 7.55 12.32 -8.12
N ALA A 189 7.84 11.10 -8.61
CA ALA A 189 6.99 10.42 -9.57
C ALA A 189 5.57 10.18 -9.02
N ALA A 190 5.44 9.75 -7.77
CA ALA A 190 4.14 9.62 -7.11
C ALA A 190 3.41 10.97 -6.98
N SER A 191 4.14 12.05 -6.73
CA SER A 191 3.58 13.41 -6.64
C SER A 191 3.12 13.94 -8.00
N GLN A 192 3.85 13.65 -9.08
CA GLN A 192 3.45 13.99 -10.44
C GLN A 192 2.15 13.30 -10.86
N LEU A 193 1.92 12.06 -10.41
CA LEU A 193 0.65 11.36 -10.67
C LEU A 193 -0.56 12.07 -10.03
N LEU A 194 -0.36 12.99 -9.08
CA LEU A 194 -1.43 13.82 -8.55
C LEU A 194 -1.83 14.93 -9.52
N SER A 195 -0.87 15.53 -10.22
CA SER A 195 -1.11 16.65 -11.14
C SER A 195 -1.82 16.23 -12.44
N PHE A 196 -1.70 14.96 -12.83
CA PHE A 196 -2.37 14.42 -14.03
C PHE A 196 -3.79 13.89 -13.77
N ALA A 197 -4.24 13.83 -12.53
CA ALA A 197 -5.54 13.26 -12.14
C ALA A 197 -6.53 14.31 -11.59
N GLY A 198 -6.20 15.60 -11.80
CA GLY A 198 -7.05 16.76 -11.43
C GLY A 198 -7.93 17.23 -12.57
#